data_7d68e4b1c049dab4dc82d866d46a8088
#
_entry.id   7d68e4b1c049dab4dc82d866d46a8088
#
_cell.length_a   1.000
_cell.length_b   1.000
_cell.length_c   1.000
_cell.angle_alpha   90.00
_cell.angle_beta   90.00
_cell.angle_gamma   90.00
#
_symmetry.space_group_name_H-M   'P 1'
#
loop_
_entity.id
_entity.type
_entity.pdbx_description
1 polymer ?
#
loop_
_entity_poly.entity_id
_entity_poly.type
_entity_poly.pdbx_seq_one_letter_code
_entity_poly.pdbx_strand_id
1 'polypeptide(L)'
;AHAVRMLTDIVPNAWWARTIVGEVIDGLKARGFDDARLGALSGLIVETLRAWLDGVRNSKAEALFRAEVAAGRIQFRLRTDGLNWEMPFVAETFEPESAEKLGVEKSLFAPIYRGDFSSQEERDIAVYLDSEKTLTWWHRNVARSHYSISGWRREKIYPDFIFAVRSGAGSERLTVLEMKGKHLAGNDDTEYKKAVLSLMS
;
A
#
# COMPACT_ATOMS: atom_id res chain seq x y z
N ALA A 1 11.73 -8.75 -29.83
CA ALA A 1 10.29 -8.97 -29.53
C ALA A 1 10.06 -9.40 -28.06
N HIS A 2 10.83 -10.36 -27.51
CA HIS A 2 10.66 -10.85 -26.13
C HIS A 2 10.88 -9.74 -25.08
N ALA A 3 12.02 -9.05 -25.14
CA ALA A 3 12.35 -7.96 -24.22
C ALA A 3 11.27 -6.85 -24.19
N VAL A 4 10.71 -6.49 -25.34
CA VAL A 4 9.64 -5.49 -25.42
C VAL A 4 8.40 -5.95 -24.66
N ARG A 5 8.00 -7.22 -24.82
CA ARG A 5 6.84 -7.78 -24.11
C ARG A 5 7.03 -7.77 -22.58
N MET A 6 8.26 -8.03 -22.13
CA MET A 6 8.59 -8.03 -20.71
C MET A 6 8.56 -6.64 -20.05
N LEU A 7 8.49 -5.56 -20.85
CA LEU A 7 8.46 -4.18 -20.35
C LEU A 7 7.07 -3.52 -20.44
N THR A 8 6.07 -4.18 -21.05
CA THR A 8 4.78 -3.53 -21.36
C THR A 8 3.95 -3.14 -20.14
N ASP A 9 4.18 -3.74 -19.00
CA ASP A 9 3.54 -3.36 -17.73
C ASP A 9 4.16 -2.09 -17.09
N ILE A 10 5.41 -1.75 -17.46
CA ILE A 10 6.10 -0.53 -17.01
C ILE A 10 6.00 0.56 -18.08
N VAL A 11 6.22 0.19 -19.34
CA VAL A 11 6.13 1.05 -20.52
C VAL A 11 5.01 0.50 -21.43
N PRO A 12 3.74 0.93 -21.25
CA PRO A 12 2.60 0.35 -21.97
C PRO A 12 2.66 0.54 -23.49
N ASN A 13 3.35 1.58 -23.97
CA ASN A 13 3.54 1.82 -25.38
C ASN A 13 4.67 0.94 -25.93
N ALA A 14 4.31 -0.09 -26.73
CA ALA A 14 5.25 -1.04 -27.30
C ALA A 14 6.32 -0.39 -28.21
N TRP A 15 6.03 0.70 -28.88
CA TRP A 15 7.00 1.44 -29.70
C TRP A 15 8.06 2.10 -28.83
N TRP A 16 7.66 2.77 -27.76
CA TRP A 16 8.60 3.32 -26.80
C TRP A 16 9.45 2.24 -26.14
N ALA A 17 8.84 1.12 -25.73
CA ALA A 17 9.59 -0.01 -25.17
C ALA A 17 10.61 -0.55 -26.19
N ARG A 18 10.26 -0.63 -27.48
CA ARG A 18 11.19 -1.04 -28.54
C ARG A 18 12.35 -0.07 -28.70
N THR A 19 12.07 1.22 -28.72
CA THR A 19 13.13 2.27 -28.81
C THR A 19 14.10 2.15 -27.66
N ILE A 20 13.63 2.05 -26.43
CA ILE A 20 14.45 1.92 -25.22
C ILE A 20 15.34 0.66 -25.31
N VAL A 21 14.75 -0.49 -25.68
CA VAL A 21 15.52 -1.73 -25.84
C VAL A 21 16.58 -1.59 -26.93
N GLY A 22 16.24 -0.93 -28.05
CA GLY A 22 17.19 -0.66 -29.15
C GLY A 22 18.38 0.16 -28.68
N GLU A 23 18.13 1.30 -28.01
CA GLU A 23 19.18 2.16 -27.49
C GLU A 23 20.11 1.44 -26.49
N VAL A 24 19.56 0.59 -25.63
CA VAL A 24 20.35 -0.22 -24.69
C VAL A 24 21.25 -1.21 -25.44
N ILE A 25 20.70 -1.91 -26.44
CA ILE A 25 21.47 -2.88 -27.25
C ILE A 25 22.58 -2.15 -28.02
N ASP A 26 22.27 -1.05 -28.67
CA ASP A 26 23.26 -0.25 -29.43
C ASP A 26 24.37 0.29 -28.52
N GLY A 27 24.00 0.76 -27.32
CA GLY A 27 24.98 1.18 -26.32
C GLY A 27 25.89 0.05 -25.82
N LEU A 28 25.35 -1.18 -25.68
CA LEU A 28 26.17 -2.36 -25.34
C LEU A 28 27.09 -2.77 -26.48
N LYS A 29 26.59 -2.75 -27.73
CA LYS A 29 27.41 -3.01 -28.92
C LYS A 29 28.55 -2.01 -29.03
N ALA A 30 28.31 -0.74 -28.80
CA ALA A 30 29.36 0.30 -28.76
C ALA A 30 30.43 0.05 -27.69
N ARG A 31 30.14 -0.72 -26.66
CA ARG A 31 31.06 -1.16 -25.59
C ARG A 31 31.74 -2.50 -25.89
N GLY A 32 31.56 -3.05 -27.11
CA GLY A 32 32.21 -4.27 -27.57
C GLY A 32 31.45 -5.58 -27.24
N PHE A 33 30.15 -5.51 -26.92
CA PHE A 33 29.34 -6.72 -26.79
C PHE A 33 28.89 -7.18 -28.19
N ASP A 34 29.26 -8.38 -28.58
CA ASP A 34 28.74 -9.01 -29.80
C ASP A 34 27.36 -9.63 -29.61
N ASP A 35 26.72 -10.05 -30.71
CA ASP A 35 25.38 -10.62 -30.68
C ASP A 35 25.30 -11.94 -29.90
N ALA A 36 26.37 -12.75 -29.88
CA ALA A 36 26.42 -13.98 -29.11
C ALA A 36 26.37 -13.70 -27.59
N ARG A 37 27.16 -12.73 -27.17
CA ARG A 37 27.23 -12.30 -25.75
C ARG A 37 25.94 -11.61 -25.31
N LEU A 38 25.34 -10.77 -26.17
CA LEU A 38 24.05 -10.16 -25.92
C LEU A 38 22.93 -11.20 -25.79
N GLY A 39 22.96 -12.25 -26.63
CA GLY A 39 22.05 -13.39 -26.55
C GLY A 39 22.17 -14.13 -25.21
N ALA A 40 23.40 -14.46 -24.81
CA ALA A 40 23.68 -15.15 -23.55
C ALA A 40 23.24 -14.35 -22.32
N LEU A 41 23.36 -13.02 -22.35
CA LEU A 41 23.02 -12.12 -21.25
C LEU A 41 21.60 -11.52 -21.34
N SER A 42 20.80 -11.93 -22.32
CA SER A 42 19.51 -11.30 -22.61
C SER A 42 18.56 -11.24 -21.43
N GLY A 43 18.49 -12.28 -20.59
CA GLY A 43 17.68 -12.29 -19.36
C GLY A 43 18.13 -11.22 -18.36
N LEU A 44 19.43 -11.20 -18.06
CA LEU A 44 20.01 -10.22 -17.14
C LEU A 44 19.82 -8.76 -17.63
N ILE A 45 19.99 -8.53 -18.94
CA ILE A 45 19.80 -7.21 -19.55
C ILE A 45 18.34 -6.76 -19.36
N VAL A 46 17.38 -7.65 -19.63
CA VAL A 46 15.96 -7.34 -19.49
C VAL A 46 15.58 -7.08 -18.03
N GLU A 47 16.05 -7.90 -17.11
CA GLU A 47 15.79 -7.73 -15.67
C GLU A 47 16.38 -6.42 -15.13
N THR A 48 17.63 -6.12 -15.49
CA THR A 48 18.29 -4.87 -15.08
C THR A 48 17.58 -3.65 -15.65
N LEU A 49 17.21 -3.68 -16.94
CA LEU A 49 16.48 -2.60 -17.59
C LEU A 49 15.10 -2.41 -16.96
N ARG A 50 14.42 -3.50 -16.65
CA ARG A 50 13.11 -3.50 -15.99
C ARG A 50 13.20 -2.85 -14.61
N ALA A 51 14.16 -3.26 -13.78
CA ALA A 51 14.37 -2.70 -12.46
C ALA A 51 14.65 -1.19 -12.51
N TRP A 52 15.51 -0.78 -13.45
CA TRP A 52 15.82 0.64 -13.65
C TRP A 52 14.60 1.45 -14.09
N LEU A 53 13.85 0.98 -15.08
CA LEU A 53 12.62 1.65 -15.56
C LEU A 53 11.56 1.75 -14.47
N ASP A 54 11.40 0.71 -13.66
CA ASP A 54 10.48 0.71 -12.53
C ASP A 54 10.88 1.76 -11.49
N GLY A 55 12.16 1.86 -11.17
CA GLY A 55 12.69 2.90 -10.29
C GLY A 55 12.45 4.31 -10.81
N VAL A 56 12.70 4.56 -12.11
CA VAL A 56 12.43 5.86 -12.75
C VAL A 56 10.93 6.19 -12.71
N ARG A 57 10.08 5.23 -13.03
CA ARG A 57 8.62 5.39 -12.96
C ARG A 57 8.17 5.76 -11.56
N ASN A 58 8.60 5.01 -10.55
CA ASN A 58 8.20 5.21 -9.17
C ASN A 58 8.67 6.58 -8.65
N SER A 59 9.91 7.00 -8.96
CA SER A 59 10.42 8.31 -8.58
C SER A 59 9.61 9.46 -9.20
N LYS A 60 9.28 9.35 -10.49
CA LYS A 60 8.44 10.36 -11.17
C LYS A 60 7.01 10.37 -10.64
N ALA A 61 6.43 9.19 -10.38
CA ALA A 61 5.10 9.05 -9.81
C ALA A 61 5.03 9.65 -8.40
N GLU A 62 6.05 9.43 -7.56
CA GLU A 62 6.16 10.06 -6.24
C GLU A 62 6.20 11.58 -6.34
N ALA A 63 7.07 12.14 -7.19
CA ALA A 63 7.21 13.59 -7.35
C ALA A 63 5.89 14.22 -7.79
N LEU A 64 5.21 13.60 -8.77
CA LEU A 64 3.90 14.06 -9.23
C LEU A 64 2.83 13.95 -8.13
N PHE A 65 2.75 12.81 -7.46
CA PHE A 65 1.77 12.58 -6.39
C PHE A 65 1.91 13.61 -5.27
N ARG A 66 3.14 13.88 -4.81
CA ARG A 66 3.41 14.92 -3.80
C ARG A 66 3.01 16.30 -4.26
N ALA A 67 3.28 16.65 -5.52
CA ALA A 67 2.87 17.92 -6.10
C ALA A 67 1.33 18.04 -6.17
N GLU A 68 0.62 16.96 -6.54
CA GLU A 68 -0.84 16.94 -6.60
C GLU A 68 -1.50 17.05 -5.21
N VAL A 69 -0.91 16.42 -4.20
CA VAL A 69 -1.33 16.56 -2.80
C VAL A 69 -1.11 17.99 -2.32
N ALA A 70 0.09 18.55 -2.54
CA ALA A 70 0.41 19.92 -2.15
C ALA A 70 -0.49 20.97 -2.83
N ALA A 71 -0.91 20.70 -4.08
CA ALA A 71 -1.85 21.55 -4.82
C ALA A 71 -3.33 21.31 -4.42
N GLY A 72 -3.62 20.42 -3.48
CA GLY A 72 -4.97 20.08 -3.04
C GLY A 72 -5.82 19.33 -4.07
N ARG A 73 -5.22 18.84 -5.18
CA ARG A 73 -5.92 18.05 -6.19
C ARG A 73 -6.10 16.59 -5.78
N ILE A 74 -5.17 16.05 -5.00
CA ILE A 74 -5.35 14.79 -4.28
C ILE A 74 -5.64 15.12 -2.82
N GLN A 75 -6.74 14.60 -2.30
CA GLN A 75 -7.17 14.82 -0.93
C GLN A 75 -7.54 13.48 -0.30
N PHE A 76 -7.03 13.25 0.90
CA PHE A 76 -7.38 12.07 1.69
C PHE A 76 -8.66 12.36 2.49
N ARG A 77 -9.80 12.12 1.88
CA ARG A 77 -11.11 12.32 2.48
C ARG A 77 -11.94 11.05 2.39
N LEU A 78 -12.81 10.86 3.38
CA LEU A 78 -13.92 9.94 3.18
C LEU A 78 -14.86 10.53 2.11
N ARG A 79 -15.22 9.71 1.15
CA ARG A 79 -16.18 10.09 0.13
C ARG A 79 -17.59 10.02 0.71
N THR A 80 -18.37 11.07 0.45
CA THR A 80 -19.79 11.15 0.88
C THR A 80 -20.74 11.17 -0.32
N ASP A 81 -20.22 10.96 -1.53
CA ASP A 81 -20.91 11.13 -2.81
C ASP A 81 -21.56 9.84 -3.35
N GLY A 82 -21.85 8.88 -2.48
CA GLY A 82 -22.52 7.61 -2.85
C GLY A 82 -21.63 6.55 -3.45
N LEU A 83 -20.37 6.85 -3.76
CA LEU A 83 -19.35 5.86 -4.12
C LEU A 83 -18.63 5.37 -2.85
N ASN A 84 -19.42 5.03 -1.86
CA ASN A 84 -18.95 4.52 -0.58
C ASN A 84 -18.46 3.08 -0.75
N TRP A 85 -17.42 2.75 -0.03
CA TRP A 85 -17.05 1.36 0.14
C TRP A 85 -18.02 0.73 1.16
N GLU A 86 -18.70 -0.31 0.74
CA GLU A 86 -19.61 -1.05 1.63
C GLU A 86 -18.77 -2.01 2.47
N MET A 87 -18.73 -1.77 3.78
CA MET A 87 -18.18 -2.72 4.72
C MET A 87 -19.18 -3.86 4.92
N PRO A 88 -18.72 -5.11 4.98
CA PRO A 88 -19.60 -6.22 5.33
C PRO A 88 -20.20 -5.95 6.70
N PHE A 89 -21.51 -6.15 6.83
CA PHE A 89 -22.24 -5.89 8.08
C PHE A 89 -21.81 -6.78 9.24
N VAL A 90 -21.26 -7.93 8.93
CA VAL A 90 -20.69 -8.88 9.90
C VAL A 90 -19.21 -9.02 9.62
N ALA A 91 -18.37 -8.82 10.62
CA ALA A 91 -16.95 -9.16 10.51
C ALA A 91 -16.84 -10.66 10.23
N GLU A 92 -16.10 -11.02 9.16
CA GLU A 92 -15.73 -12.42 8.96
C GLU A 92 -14.81 -12.82 10.13
N THR A 93 -15.35 -13.59 11.05
CA THR A 93 -14.59 -14.16 12.14
C THR A 93 -14.12 -15.56 11.71
N PHE A 94 -12.85 -15.80 11.80
CA PHE A 94 -12.25 -17.11 11.47
C PHE A 94 -12.37 -18.11 12.62
N GLU A 95 -12.92 -17.70 13.74
CA GLU A 95 -12.96 -18.49 14.96
C GLU A 95 -14.34 -19.12 15.20
N PRO A 96 -14.38 -20.38 15.65
CA PRO A 96 -15.63 -21.04 15.98
C PRO A 96 -16.32 -20.36 17.19
N GLU A 97 -17.62 -20.56 17.33
CA GLU A 97 -18.45 -20.02 18.42
C GLU A 97 -17.94 -20.29 19.84
N SER A 98 -17.05 -21.27 20.01
CA SER A 98 -16.38 -21.63 21.27
C SER A 98 -15.15 -20.75 21.59
N ALA A 99 -14.75 -19.85 20.68
CA ALA A 99 -13.56 -19.02 20.88
C ALA A 99 -13.80 -17.93 21.93
N GLU A 100 -12.73 -17.56 22.61
CA GLU A 100 -12.75 -16.52 23.63
C GLU A 100 -12.97 -15.15 23.01
N LYS A 101 -14.11 -14.52 23.33
CA LYS A 101 -14.45 -13.16 22.92
C LYS A 101 -13.51 -12.16 23.57
N LEU A 102 -13.09 -11.19 22.78
CA LEU A 102 -12.42 -10.02 23.33
C LEU A 102 -13.49 -9.06 23.89
N GLY A 103 -13.37 -8.70 25.17
CA GLY A 103 -14.30 -7.77 25.83
C GLY A 103 -14.06 -6.33 25.43
N VAL A 104 -14.44 -5.97 24.19
CA VAL A 104 -14.30 -4.62 23.61
C VAL A 104 -15.68 -4.04 23.31
N GLU A 105 -15.84 -2.73 23.46
CA GLU A 105 -17.13 -2.02 23.33
C GLU A 105 -17.16 -1.05 22.14
N LYS A 106 -15.98 -0.55 21.71
CA LYS A 106 -15.88 0.48 20.66
C LYS A 106 -15.48 -0.08 19.29
N SER A 107 -15.36 -1.40 19.16
CA SER A 107 -15.16 -1.99 17.85
C SER A 107 -16.35 -1.71 16.93
N LEU A 108 -16.07 -1.30 15.69
CA LEU A 108 -17.11 -1.03 14.69
C LEU A 108 -17.94 -2.30 14.37
N PHE A 109 -17.33 -3.46 14.52
CA PHE A 109 -18.00 -4.76 14.37
C PHE A 109 -17.85 -5.60 15.65
N ALA A 110 -18.89 -6.34 15.98
CA ALA A 110 -18.92 -7.26 17.12
C ALA A 110 -19.65 -8.55 16.71
N PRO A 111 -19.30 -9.69 17.27
CA PRO A 111 -18.24 -9.91 18.26
C PRO A 111 -16.84 -9.93 17.63
N ILE A 112 -15.82 -9.64 18.43
CA ILE A 112 -14.40 -9.84 18.08
C ILE A 112 -13.81 -10.90 18.99
N TYR A 113 -13.06 -11.80 18.44
CA TYR A 113 -12.41 -12.90 19.12
C TYR A 113 -10.89 -12.70 19.20
N ARG A 114 -10.25 -13.34 20.17
CA ARG A 114 -8.78 -13.27 20.30
C ARG A 114 -8.05 -13.81 19.06
N GLY A 115 -8.60 -14.80 18.39
CA GLY A 115 -8.03 -15.40 17.19
C GLY A 115 -8.17 -14.55 15.93
N ASP A 116 -9.00 -13.49 15.95
CA ASP A 116 -9.13 -12.57 14.81
C ASP A 116 -7.89 -11.71 14.58
N PHE A 117 -6.93 -11.72 15.51
CA PHE A 117 -5.70 -10.95 15.42
C PHE A 117 -4.52 -11.81 15.03
N SER A 118 -3.64 -11.28 14.19
CA SER A 118 -2.45 -11.99 13.73
C SER A 118 -1.31 -12.02 14.75
N SER A 119 -1.33 -11.13 15.75
CA SER A 119 -0.32 -11.06 16.79
C SER A 119 -0.87 -10.61 18.15
N GLN A 120 -0.07 -10.81 19.21
CA GLN A 120 -0.40 -10.30 20.54
C GLN A 120 -0.37 -8.77 20.54
N GLU A 121 0.58 -8.16 19.83
CA GLU A 121 0.72 -6.72 19.72
C GLU A 121 -0.54 -6.07 19.10
N GLU A 122 -1.14 -6.68 18.08
CA GLU A 122 -2.41 -6.20 17.52
C GLU A 122 -3.53 -6.25 18.57
N ARG A 123 -3.63 -7.31 19.35
CA ARG A 123 -4.61 -7.43 20.43
C ARG A 123 -4.44 -6.36 21.51
N ASP A 124 -3.19 -6.13 21.92
CA ASP A 124 -2.88 -5.13 22.94
C ASP A 124 -3.25 -3.72 22.46
N ILE A 125 -3.03 -3.43 21.18
CA ILE A 125 -3.46 -2.17 20.57
C ILE A 125 -4.99 -2.08 20.50
N ALA A 126 -5.69 -3.13 20.13
CA ALA A 126 -7.16 -3.13 20.10
C ALA A 126 -7.75 -2.82 21.49
N VAL A 127 -7.22 -3.45 22.54
CA VAL A 127 -7.63 -3.19 23.93
C VAL A 127 -7.27 -1.76 24.34
N TYR A 128 -6.09 -1.27 23.96
CA TYR A 128 -5.68 0.12 24.22
C TYR A 128 -6.64 1.11 23.54
N LEU A 129 -6.90 0.94 22.24
CA LEU A 129 -7.84 1.79 21.50
C LEU A 129 -9.24 1.78 22.14
N ASP A 130 -9.69 0.62 22.58
CA ASP A 130 -11.00 0.48 23.26
C ASP A 130 -11.07 1.23 24.58
N SER A 131 -9.97 1.32 25.32
CA SER A 131 -9.86 2.03 26.59
C SER A 131 -9.79 3.56 26.46
N GLU A 132 -9.41 4.08 25.29
CA GLU A 132 -9.19 5.51 25.06
C GLU A 132 -10.49 6.32 25.07
N LYS A 133 -10.62 7.28 25.99
CA LYS A 133 -11.86 8.05 26.21
C LYS A 133 -12.23 8.97 25.06
N THR A 134 -11.27 9.47 24.32
CA THR A 134 -11.45 10.37 23.17
C THR A 134 -11.82 9.64 21.90
N LEU A 135 -11.67 8.33 21.89
CA LEU A 135 -11.94 7.48 20.74
C LEU A 135 -13.40 7.07 20.75
N THR A 136 -14.10 7.28 19.62
CA THR A 136 -15.52 6.96 19.49
C THR A 136 -15.74 5.54 18.97
N TRP A 137 -14.93 5.09 18.02
CA TRP A 137 -14.94 3.72 17.50
C TRP A 137 -13.58 3.39 16.88
N TRP A 138 -13.31 2.12 16.74
CA TRP A 138 -12.16 1.60 16.02
C TRP A 138 -12.57 0.38 15.17
N HIS A 139 -11.78 0.12 14.15
CA HIS A 139 -11.93 -1.03 13.26
C HIS A 139 -10.56 -1.64 12.98
N ARG A 140 -10.44 -2.95 13.19
CA ARG A 140 -9.32 -3.74 12.69
C ARG A 140 -9.51 -3.97 11.20
N ASN A 141 -8.61 -3.46 10.41
CA ASN A 141 -8.69 -3.55 8.96
C ASN A 141 -8.17 -4.91 8.47
N VAL A 142 -8.85 -5.48 7.48
CA VAL A 142 -8.44 -6.73 6.83
C VAL A 142 -7.84 -6.39 5.46
N ALA A 143 -6.55 -6.70 5.29
CA ALA A 143 -5.84 -6.42 4.05
C ALA A 143 -6.54 -7.06 2.85
N ARG A 144 -6.63 -6.34 1.74
CA ARG A 144 -7.28 -6.71 0.47
C ARG A 144 -8.81 -6.84 0.49
N SER A 145 -9.42 -6.92 1.66
CA SER A 145 -10.89 -7.04 1.80
C SER A 145 -11.53 -5.74 2.23
N HIS A 146 -10.88 -4.98 3.10
CA HIS A 146 -11.43 -3.78 3.69
C HIS A 146 -10.78 -2.51 3.13
N TYR A 147 -10.65 -1.48 3.96
CA TYR A 147 -10.16 -0.17 3.56
C TYR A 147 -8.71 -0.20 3.06
N SER A 148 -8.45 0.61 2.06
CA SER A 148 -7.11 0.75 1.49
C SER A 148 -6.84 2.19 1.07
N ILE A 149 -5.58 2.58 1.13
CA ILE A 149 -5.08 3.88 0.71
C ILE A 149 -4.28 3.70 -0.57
N SER A 150 -4.55 4.51 -1.58
CA SER A 150 -3.76 4.56 -2.80
C SER A 150 -2.69 5.64 -2.68
N GLY A 151 -1.44 5.28 -2.90
CA GLY A 151 -0.33 6.21 -3.07
C GLY A 151 0.13 6.26 -4.54
N TRP A 152 1.41 6.52 -4.76
CA TRP A 152 1.98 6.59 -6.12
C TRP A 152 2.44 5.26 -6.71
N ARG A 153 2.45 4.18 -5.91
CA ARG A 153 2.70 2.83 -6.40
C ARG A 153 1.38 2.15 -6.77
N ARG A 154 1.46 1.05 -7.50
CA ARG A 154 0.28 0.23 -7.84
C ARG A 154 -0.30 -0.48 -6.64
N GLU A 155 0.56 -0.88 -5.72
CA GLU A 155 0.21 -1.57 -4.50
C GLU A 155 -0.52 -0.60 -3.57
N LYS A 156 -1.67 -1.06 -3.08
CA LYS A 156 -2.45 -0.34 -2.08
C LYS A 156 -1.84 -0.54 -0.70
N ILE A 157 -1.96 0.46 0.14
CA ILE A 157 -1.61 0.41 1.55
C ILE A 157 -2.86 -0.01 2.32
N TYR A 158 -2.72 -1.02 3.15
CA TYR A 158 -3.78 -1.51 4.03
C TYR A 158 -3.34 -1.26 5.47
N PRO A 159 -3.80 -0.16 6.11
CA PRO A 159 -3.48 0.08 7.51
C PRO A 159 -4.05 -1.03 8.39
N ASP A 160 -3.42 -1.31 9.52
CA ASP A 160 -3.90 -2.35 10.43
C ASP A 160 -5.16 -1.92 11.19
N PHE A 161 -5.23 -0.64 11.57
CA PHE A 161 -6.39 -0.08 12.26
C PHE A 161 -6.85 1.23 11.66
N ILE A 162 -8.16 1.46 11.75
CA ILE A 162 -8.81 2.74 11.47
C ILE A 162 -9.63 3.09 12.71
N PHE A 163 -9.59 4.33 13.14
CA PHE A 163 -10.36 4.77 14.28
C PHE A 163 -10.76 6.25 14.20
N ALA A 164 -11.84 6.60 14.86
CA ALA A 164 -12.31 7.95 14.96
C ALA A 164 -12.00 8.55 16.33
N VAL A 165 -11.40 9.73 16.31
CA VAL A 165 -11.10 10.51 17.52
C VAL A 165 -12.02 11.71 17.55
N ARG A 166 -12.66 11.95 18.69
CA ARG A 166 -13.50 13.13 18.90
C ARG A 166 -12.64 14.37 19.00
N SER A 167 -12.88 15.34 18.13
CA SER A 167 -12.28 16.68 18.21
C SER A 167 -13.12 17.58 19.12
N GLY A 168 -12.48 18.55 19.79
CA GLY A 168 -13.13 19.49 20.72
C GLY A 168 -14.28 20.33 20.12
N ALA A 169 -14.42 20.34 18.78
CA ALA A 169 -15.49 21.05 18.07
C ALA A 169 -16.71 20.13 17.74
N GLY A 170 -16.78 18.92 18.31
CA GLY A 170 -17.84 17.95 17.98
C GLY A 170 -17.68 17.23 16.64
N SER A 171 -16.61 17.53 15.91
CA SER A 171 -16.23 16.79 14.69
C SER A 171 -15.41 15.56 15.04
N GLU A 172 -15.53 14.51 14.23
CA GLU A 172 -14.67 13.33 14.33
C GLU A 172 -13.53 13.43 13.33
N ARG A 173 -12.34 13.09 13.78
CA ARG A 173 -11.16 12.93 12.93
C ARG A 173 -10.87 11.44 12.76
N LEU A 174 -10.84 11.00 11.52
CA LEU A 174 -10.39 9.65 11.20
C LEU A 174 -8.88 9.57 11.23
N THR A 175 -8.40 8.51 11.82
CA THR A 175 -6.98 8.21 11.94
C THR A 175 -6.74 6.78 11.48
N VAL A 176 -5.64 6.56 10.81
CA VAL A 176 -5.16 5.24 10.42
C VAL A 176 -3.89 4.91 11.18
N LEU A 177 -3.74 3.67 11.59
CA LEU A 177 -2.57 3.15 12.27
C LEU A 177 -2.01 1.97 11.48
N GLU A 178 -0.74 2.05 11.15
CA GLU A 178 0.06 0.96 10.58
C GLU A 178 1.07 0.51 11.62
N MET A 179 1.01 -0.74 12.00
CA MET A 179 1.94 -1.32 12.96
C MET A 179 3.22 -1.77 12.26
N LYS A 180 4.33 -1.57 12.91
CA LYS A 180 5.62 -2.06 12.42
C LYS A 180 6.00 -3.33 13.15
N GLY A 181 6.00 -4.45 12.45
CA GLY A 181 6.66 -5.65 12.94
C GLY A 181 8.16 -5.39 13.14
N LYS A 182 8.71 -5.83 14.26
CA LYS A 182 10.13 -5.62 14.63
C LYS A 182 11.13 -6.10 13.57
N HIS A 183 10.70 -7.01 12.69
CA HIS A 183 11.53 -7.62 11.64
C HIS A 183 11.47 -6.90 10.28
N LEU A 184 10.63 -5.88 10.11
CA LEU A 184 10.37 -5.20 8.84
C LEU A 184 10.87 -3.75 8.82
N ALA A 185 11.62 -3.32 9.81
CA ALA A 185 12.17 -1.97 9.86
C ALA A 185 13.20 -1.76 8.73
N GLY A 186 12.94 -0.79 7.84
CA GLY A 186 13.90 -0.34 6.83
C GLY A 186 13.81 -1.03 5.47
N ASN A 187 12.75 -1.79 5.17
CA ASN A 187 12.52 -2.22 3.80
C ASN A 187 11.80 -1.13 2.98
N ASP A 188 11.94 -1.21 1.66
CA ASP A 188 11.39 -0.23 0.70
C ASP A 188 9.86 -0.06 0.78
N ASP A 189 9.12 -1.12 1.16
CA ASP A 189 7.68 -1.08 1.38
C ASP A 189 7.33 -0.27 2.63
N THR A 190 8.08 -0.44 3.71
CA THR A 190 7.88 0.30 4.96
C THR A 190 8.11 1.81 4.76
N GLU A 191 9.17 2.17 4.04
CA GLU A 191 9.46 3.59 3.76
C GLU A 191 8.40 4.21 2.83
N TYR A 192 7.92 3.47 1.84
CA TYR A 192 6.81 3.90 0.99
C TYR A 192 5.53 4.17 1.79
N LYS A 193 5.10 3.21 2.62
CA LYS A 193 3.90 3.36 3.47
C LYS A 193 4.02 4.58 4.38
N LYS A 194 5.15 4.72 5.07
CA LYS A 194 5.43 5.87 5.93
C LYS A 194 5.36 7.19 5.16
N ALA A 195 5.94 7.23 3.97
CA ALA A 195 5.96 8.44 3.14
C ALA A 195 4.55 8.84 2.68
N VAL A 196 3.69 7.89 2.28
CA VAL A 196 2.29 8.17 1.92
C VAL A 196 1.49 8.62 3.14
N LEU A 197 1.57 7.90 4.26
CA LEU A 197 0.84 8.21 5.48
C LEU A 197 1.21 9.58 6.05
N SER A 198 2.47 10.02 5.90
CA SER A 198 2.92 11.35 6.32
C SER A 198 2.29 12.50 5.52
N LEU A 199 1.76 12.24 4.32
CA LEU A 199 1.04 13.24 3.51
C LEU A 199 -0.43 13.41 3.91
N MET A 200 -0.94 12.54 4.78
CA MET A 200 -2.32 12.58 5.27
C MET A 200 -2.47 13.42 6.54
N SER A 201 -1.37 13.88 7.11
CA SER A 201 -1.31 14.57 8.43
C SER A 201 -1.58 16.06 8.32
#